data_b01776b133cf660f713d35d2256cbd9e
#
_entry.id   b01776b133cf660f713d35d2256cbd9e
#
_cell.length_a   1.000
_cell.length_b   1.000
_cell.length_c   1.000
_cell.angle_alpha   90.00
_cell.angle_beta   90.00
_cell.angle_gamma   90.00
#
_symmetry.space_group_name_H-M   'P 1'
#
loop_
_entity.id
_entity.type
_entity.pdbx_description
1 polymer ?
#
loop_
_entity_poly.entity_id
_entity_poly.type
_entity_poly.pdbx_seq_one_letter_code
_entity_poly.pdbx_strand_id
1 'polypeptide(L)'
;YLEFRLFDLNPFEAYGIALNDAKFVHYFILLMAWLDEESLASAVELGKEKLAQVAWENPLSATAFQAEGERVLQQLLAMLSEIHADAEMTEIVKEKLAQFADPSQTLGARLVNAIETHGGYQKLGAELAIRYKKQAFERFYALSAFDNMELSTQALMFDAIQKGLKMEILDERDQFLSLQFGDHLEYVKNGNMT
;
A
#
# COMPACT_ATOMS: atom_id res chain seq x y z
N TYR A 1 -4.44 18.93 1.84
CA TYR A 1 -4.14 17.47 1.77
C TYR A 1 -3.49 17.13 0.44
N LEU A 2 -2.79 15.99 0.38
CA LEU A 2 -2.20 15.44 -0.83
C LEU A 2 -3.05 14.28 -1.32
N GLU A 3 -3.30 14.21 -2.63
CA GLU A 3 -4.06 13.14 -3.26
C GLU A 3 -3.25 12.54 -4.41
N PHE A 4 -3.03 11.23 -4.36
CA PHE A 4 -2.35 10.49 -5.41
C PHE A 4 -3.37 9.75 -6.27
N ARG A 5 -3.46 10.11 -7.56
CA ARG A 5 -4.37 9.48 -8.53
C ARG A 5 -3.64 8.72 -9.65
N LEU A 6 -2.32 8.51 -9.48
CA LEU A 6 -1.46 7.97 -10.52
C LEU A 6 -1.19 6.47 -10.39
N PHE A 7 -1.73 5.82 -9.37
CA PHE A 7 -1.51 4.39 -9.18
C PHE A 7 -2.50 3.57 -10.00
N ASP A 8 -1.95 2.63 -10.77
CA ASP A 8 -2.76 1.60 -11.40
C ASP A 8 -3.36 0.68 -10.34
N LEU A 9 -4.58 0.24 -10.61
CA LEU A 9 -5.25 -0.73 -9.76
C LEU A 9 -4.47 -2.06 -9.78
N ASN A 10 -4.05 -2.54 -8.62
CA ASN A 10 -3.41 -3.84 -8.48
C ASN A 10 -4.47 -4.95 -8.40
N PRO A 11 -4.70 -5.74 -9.46
CA PRO A 11 -5.76 -6.75 -9.47
C PRO A 11 -5.43 -7.97 -8.61
N PHE A 12 -4.20 -8.10 -8.11
CA PHE A 12 -3.80 -9.19 -7.22
C PHE A 12 -4.13 -8.91 -5.75
N GLU A 13 -4.51 -7.67 -5.44
CA GLU A 13 -4.88 -7.22 -4.11
C GLU A 13 -6.40 -6.96 -4.02
N ALA A 14 -7.03 -7.43 -2.95
CA ALA A 14 -8.48 -7.32 -2.78
C ALA A 14 -9.00 -5.87 -2.76
N TYR A 15 -8.17 -4.94 -2.33
CA TYR A 15 -8.49 -3.51 -2.25
C TYR A 15 -7.83 -2.68 -3.35
N GLY A 16 -7.21 -3.33 -4.35
CA GLY A 16 -6.60 -2.67 -5.48
C GLY A 16 -5.25 -2.01 -5.22
N ILE A 17 -4.72 -2.09 -4.02
CA ILE A 17 -3.39 -1.60 -3.63
C ILE A 17 -2.78 -2.52 -2.59
N ALA A 18 -1.49 -2.82 -2.69
CA ALA A 18 -0.76 -3.54 -1.66
C ALA A 18 -0.42 -2.60 -0.49
N LEU A 19 -0.41 -3.14 0.74
CA LEU A 19 -0.05 -2.37 1.93
C LEU A 19 1.36 -1.77 1.80
N ASN A 20 2.32 -2.53 1.25
CA ASN A 20 3.67 -2.05 1.02
C ASN A 20 3.73 -0.88 0.02
N ASP A 21 2.85 -0.87 -1.00
CA ASP A 21 2.76 0.26 -1.93
C ASP A 21 2.23 1.51 -1.23
N ALA A 22 1.22 1.37 -0.37
CA ALA A 22 0.69 2.49 0.43
C ALA A 22 1.74 3.04 1.41
N LYS A 23 2.49 2.15 2.08
CA LYS A 23 3.61 2.53 2.95
C LYS A 23 4.72 3.24 2.16
N PHE A 24 5.07 2.71 0.99
CA PHE A 24 6.07 3.33 0.11
C PHE A 24 5.69 4.78 -0.24
N VAL A 25 4.43 5.01 -0.62
CA VAL A 25 3.94 6.36 -0.94
C VAL A 25 4.14 7.34 0.22
N HIS A 26 3.88 6.90 1.45
CA HIS A 26 4.09 7.72 2.64
C HIS A 26 5.55 8.19 2.74
N TYR A 27 6.51 7.28 2.57
CA TYR A 27 7.94 7.63 2.62
C TYR A 27 8.41 8.44 1.42
N PHE A 28 7.82 8.19 0.26
CA PHE A 28 8.10 8.99 -0.92
C PHE A 28 7.66 10.46 -0.74
N ILE A 29 6.52 10.71 -0.07
CA ILE A 29 6.09 12.06 0.31
C ILE A 29 7.10 12.72 1.24
N LEU A 30 7.60 11.99 2.23
CA LEU A 30 8.63 12.50 3.15
C LEU A 30 9.91 12.85 2.40
N LEU A 31 10.34 12.02 1.43
CA LEU A 31 11.47 12.34 0.57
C LEU A 31 11.23 13.64 -0.22
N MET A 32 10.04 13.83 -0.80
CA MET A 32 9.72 15.06 -1.52
C MET A 32 9.79 16.31 -0.62
N ALA A 33 9.44 16.19 0.65
CA ALA A 33 9.57 17.26 1.63
C ALA A 33 11.02 17.45 2.12
N TRP A 34 11.86 16.43 2.00
CA TRP A 34 13.28 16.45 2.39
C TRP A 34 14.17 17.09 1.33
N LEU A 35 13.84 16.90 0.06
CA LEU A 35 14.63 17.41 -1.06
C LEU A 35 14.45 18.94 -1.20
N ASP A 36 15.52 19.62 -1.62
CA ASP A 36 15.45 21.04 -1.95
C ASP A 36 14.51 21.29 -3.13
N GLU A 37 13.79 22.42 -3.08
CA GLU A 37 12.85 22.81 -4.14
C GLU A 37 13.59 23.20 -5.42
N GLU A 38 13.23 22.54 -6.53
CA GLU A 38 13.55 22.99 -7.88
C GLU A 38 12.38 23.80 -8.48
N SER A 39 12.61 24.49 -9.59
CA SER A 39 11.58 25.29 -10.27
C SER A 39 10.36 24.44 -10.64
N LEU A 40 9.24 24.65 -9.94
CA LEU A 40 8.03 23.83 -9.99
C LEU A 40 7.43 23.73 -11.41
N ALA A 41 7.41 24.80 -12.17
CA ALA A 41 6.74 24.83 -13.49
C ALA A 41 7.42 23.90 -14.51
N SER A 42 8.75 23.95 -14.61
CA SER A 42 9.50 23.08 -15.53
C SER A 42 9.48 21.62 -15.09
N ALA A 43 9.49 21.36 -13.78
CA ALA A 43 9.42 20.00 -13.23
C ALA A 43 8.07 19.33 -13.52
N VAL A 44 6.97 20.07 -13.46
CA VAL A 44 5.63 19.55 -13.77
C VAL A 44 5.49 19.12 -15.23
N GLU A 45 5.94 19.98 -16.17
CA GLU A 45 5.85 19.63 -17.60
C GLU A 45 6.75 18.43 -17.95
N LEU A 46 7.98 18.42 -17.45
CA LEU A 46 8.88 17.27 -17.61
C LEU A 46 8.30 15.98 -17.01
N GLY A 47 7.66 16.07 -15.86
CA GLY A 47 7.00 14.93 -15.21
C GLY A 47 5.84 14.37 -16.04
N LYS A 48 5.04 15.23 -16.68
CA LYS A 48 3.97 14.80 -17.61
C LYS A 48 4.53 14.10 -18.84
N GLU A 49 5.60 14.63 -19.43
CA GLU A 49 6.26 14.01 -20.58
C GLU A 49 6.80 12.62 -20.24
N LYS A 50 7.51 12.48 -19.12
CA LYS A 50 8.02 11.19 -18.64
C LYS A 50 6.90 10.20 -18.35
N LEU A 51 5.82 10.63 -17.69
CA LEU A 51 4.66 9.79 -17.42
C LEU A 51 4.04 9.26 -18.72
N ALA A 52 3.85 10.14 -19.72
CA ALA A 52 3.33 9.75 -21.01
C ALA A 52 4.25 8.75 -21.72
N GLN A 53 5.57 8.93 -21.63
CA GLN A 53 6.55 8.02 -22.24
C GLN A 53 6.51 6.65 -21.57
N VAL A 54 6.54 6.57 -20.25
CA VAL A 54 6.49 5.31 -19.48
C VAL A 54 5.21 4.53 -19.77
N ALA A 55 4.08 5.22 -19.96
CA ALA A 55 2.80 4.57 -20.26
C ALA A 55 2.81 3.75 -21.58
N TRP A 56 3.76 4.01 -22.47
CA TRP A 56 3.93 3.28 -23.74
C TRP A 56 5.08 2.27 -23.72
N GLU A 57 5.81 2.16 -22.62
CA GLU A 57 6.90 1.19 -22.50
C GLU A 57 6.38 -0.26 -22.42
N ASN A 58 7.19 -1.18 -22.90
CA ASN A 58 6.92 -2.61 -22.72
C ASN A 58 7.15 -2.98 -21.23
N PRO A 59 6.13 -3.47 -20.49
CA PRO A 59 6.26 -3.79 -19.08
C PRO A 59 7.26 -4.91 -18.77
N LEU A 60 7.67 -5.69 -19.77
CA LEU A 60 8.67 -6.76 -19.63
C LEU A 60 10.11 -6.27 -19.88
N SER A 61 10.29 -4.99 -20.18
CA SER A 61 11.59 -4.38 -20.46
C SER A 61 11.95 -3.35 -19.40
N ALA A 62 13.25 -3.07 -19.27
CA ALA A 62 13.72 -1.98 -18.43
C ALA A 62 13.18 -0.64 -18.95
N THR A 63 12.75 0.24 -18.05
CA THR A 63 12.30 1.59 -18.40
C THR A 63 13.47 2.47 -18.86
N ALA A 64 13.20 3.42 -19.75
CA ALA A 64 14.17 4.44 -20.15
C ALA A 64 14.65 5.31 -18.96
N PHE A 65 13.90 5.35 -17.87
CA PHE A 65 14.18 6.12 -16.66
C PHE A 65 14.75 5.31 -15.51
N GLN A 66 15.26 4.09 -15.77
CA GLN A 66 15.77 3.18 -14.74
C GLN A 66 16.81 3.87 -13.84
N ALA A 67 17.85 4.46 -14.43
CA ALA A 67 18.93 5.11 -13.66
C ALA A 67 18.42 6.29 -12.80
N GLU A 68 17.41 7.02 -13.29
CA GLU A 68 16.80 8.11 -12.54
C GLU A 68 15.98 7.57 -11.36
N GLY A 69 15.15 6.54 -11.58
CA GLY A 69 14.38 5.89 -10.55
C GLY A 69 15.26 5.27 -9.46
N GLU A 70 16.30 4.55 -9.85
CA GLU A 70 17.29 3.99 -8.91
C GLU A 70 17.95 5.08 -8.06
N ARG A 71 18.35 6.21 -8.67
CA ARG A 71 18.94 7.35 -7.95
C ARG A 71 17.96 7.92 -6.91
N VAL A 72 16.71 8.11 -7.26
CA VAL A 72 15.69 8.62 -6.34
C VAL A 72 15.45 7.66 -5.17
N LEU A 73 15.39 6.35 -5.42
CA LEU A 73 15.24 5.36 -4.36
C LEU A 73 16.49 5.25 -3.47
N GLN A 74 17.68 5.48 -4.00
CA GLN A 74 18.91 5.58 -3.19
C GLN A 74 18.88 6.81 -2.27
N GLN A 75 18.38 7.95 -2.75
CA GLN A 75 18.15 9.13 -1.90
C GLN A 75 17.14 8.83 -0.79
N LEU A 76 16.07 8.09 -1.09
CA LEU A 76 15.11 7.64 -0.09
C LEU A 76 15.76 6.74 0.97
N LEU A 77 16.59 5.78 0.58
CA LEU A 77 17.34 4.95 1.52
C LEU A 77 18.29 5.77 2.40
N ALA A 78 18.96 6.76 1.84
CA ALA A 78 19.83 7.66 2.61
C ALA A 78 19.02 8.45 3.65
N MET A 79 17.89 9.05 3.25
CA MET A 79 16.98 9.74 4.17
C MET A 79 16.50 8.81 5.29
N LEU A 80 16.03 7.59 4.95
CA LEU A 80 15.55 6.61 5.95
C LEU A 80 16.66 6.25 6.96
N SER A 81 17.91 6.17 6.52
CA SER A 81 19.05 5.94 7.41
C SER A 81 19.29 7.11 8.36
N GLU A 82 19.19 8.36 7.88
CA GLU A 82 19.38 9.56 8.71
C GLU A 82 18.29 9.74 9.76
N ILE A 83 17.04 9.45 9.41
CA ILE A 83 15.91 9.52 10.36
C ILE A 83 15.79 8.28 11.26
N HIS A 84 16.71 7.32 11.13
CA HIS A 84 16.68 6.06 11.87
C HIS A 84 15.34 5.31 11.72
N ALA A 85 14.80 5.27 10.51
CA ALA A 85 13.57 4.54 10.20
C ALA A 85 13.74 3.04 10.50
N ASP A 86 12.60 2.37 10.74
CA ASP A 86 12.63 0.93 11.01
C ASP A 86 13.08 0.09 9.79
N ALA A 87 13.46 -1.16 10.07
CA ALA A 87 13.97 -2.07 9.03
C ALA A 87 12.91 -2.41 7.97
N GLU A 88 11.63 -2.46 8.34
CA GLU A 88 10.53 -2.75 7.41
C GLU A 88 10.52 -1.74 6.26
N MET A 89 10.70 -0.48 6.57
CA MET A 89 10.73 0.60 5.59
C MET A 89 11.87 0.46 4.59
N THR A 90 13.03 0.16 5.11
CA THR A 90 14.23 -0.07 4.29
C THR A 90 14.02 -1.24 3.32
N GLU A 91 13.42 -2.33 3.79
CA GLU A 91 13.12 -3.49 2.93
C GLU A 91 12.09 -3.17 1.85
N ILE A 92 11.02 -2.42 2.15
CA ILE A 92 10.05 -1.98 1.14
C ILE A 92 10.72 -1.18 0.02
N VAL A 93 11.64 -0.26 0.35
CA VAL A 93 12.36 0.51 -0.67
C VAL A 93 13.32 -0.38 -1.48
N LYS A 94 13.98 -1.34 -0.85
CA LYS A 94 14.83 -2.32 -1.55
C LYS A 94 14.03 -3.20 -2.51
N GLU A 95 12.80 -3.61 -2.15
CA GLU A 95 11.89 -4.32 -3.05
C GLU A 95 11.58 -3.47 -4.31
N LYS A 96 11.36 -2.16 -4.14
CA LYS A 96 11.15 -1.26 -5.28
C LYS A 96 12.41 -1.10 -6.15
N LEU A 97 13.58 -1.04 -5.53
CA LEU A 97 14.86 -1.05 -6.27
C LEU A 97 15.05 -2.34 -7.09
N ALA A 98 14.70 -3.49 -6.52
CA ALA A 98 14.77 -4.76 -7.22
C ALA A 98 13.89 -4.80 -8.48
N GLN A 99 12.74 -4.11 -8.48
CA GLN A 99 11.86 -3.99 -9.64
C GLN A 99 12.50 -3.20 -10.80
N PHE A 100 13.39 -2.26 -10.53
CA PHE A 100 14.17 -1.60 -11.57
C PHE A 100 15.23 -2.52 -12.17
N ALA A 101 15.88 -3.34 -11.36
CA ALA A 101 16.89 -4.30 -11.81
C ALA A 101 16.28 -5.49 -12.57
N ASP A 102 15.06 -5.91 -12.18
CA ASP A 102 14.32 -7.02 -12.79
C ASP A 102 12.89 -6.59 -13.10
N PRO A 103 12.60 -6.11 -14.31
CA PRO A 103 11.27 -5.67 -14.72
C PRO A 103 10.17 -6.73 -14.57
N SER A 104 10.52 -8.03 -14.57
CA SER A 104 9.55 -9.11 -14.40
C SER A 104 8.81 -9.06 -13.04
N GLN A 105 9.39 -8.38 -12.06
CA GLN A 105 8.80 -8.17 -10.73
C GLN A 105 7.82 -7.00 -10.66
N THR A 106 7.73 -6.17 -11.70
CA THR A 106 6.79 -5.04 -11.74
C THR A 106 5.35 -5.53 -11.83
N LEU A 107 4.41 -4.70 -11.36
CA LEU A 107 2.98 -5.00 -11.44
C LEU A 107 2.55 -5.24 -12.90
N GLY A 108 3.02 -4.41 -13.84
CA GLY A 108 2.71 -4.53 -15.26
C GLY A 108 3.17 -5.86 -15.86
N ALA A 109 4.41 -6.26 -15.58
CA ALA A 109 4.96 -7.54 -16.07
C ALA A 109 4.22 -8.74 -15.47
N ARG A 110 3.95 -8.71 -14.16
CA ARG A 110 3.17 -9.75 -13.47
C ARG A 110 1.77 -9.88 -14.05
N LEU A 111 1.13 -8.76 -14.40
CA LEU A 111 -0.20 -8.76 -15.02
C LEU A 111 -0.18 -9.37 -16.42
N VAL A 112 0.79 -9.02 -17.26
CA VAL A 112 0.96 -9.62 -18.58
C VAL A 112 1.13 -11.13 -18.47
N ASN A 113 2.03 -11.59 -17.63
CA ASN A 113 2.27 -13.02 -17.41
C ASN A 113 1.02 -13.75 -16.88
N ALA A 114 0.26 -13.12 -15.99
CA ALA A 114 -0.98 -13.71 -15.48
C ALA A 114 -2.06 -13.80 -16.55
N ILE A 115 -2.21 -12.80 -17.42
CA ILE A 115 -3.14 -12.81 -18.54
C ILE A 115 -2.83 -13.96 -19.49
N GLU A 116 -1.57 -14.16 -19.83
CA GLU A 116 -1.13 -15.27 -20.69
C GLU A 116 -1.40 -16.63 -20.05
N THR A 117 -1.03 -16.80 -18.78
CA THR A 117 -1.20 -18.04 -18.02
C THR A 117 -2.68 -18.45 -17.88
N HIS A 118 -3.58 -17.48 -17.67
CA HIS A 118 -5.03 -17.74 -17.51
C HIS A 118 -5.78 -17.78 -18.86
N GLY A 119 -5.09 -17.60 -19.97
CA GLY A 119 -5.71 -17.67 -21.31
C GLY A 119 -6.57 -16.45 -21.65
N GLY A 120 -6.21 -15.28 -21.13
CA GLY A 120 -6.75 -13.98 -21.52
C GLY A 120 -7.24 -13.11 -20.37
N TYR A 121 -7.28 -11.81 -20.62
CA TYR A 121 -7.66 -10.77 -19.65
C TYR A 121 -9.04 -11.00 -19.01
N GLN A 122 -10.04 -11.37 -19.84
CA GLN A 122 -11.41 -11.58 -19.37
C GLN A 122 -11.52 -12.76 -18.39
N LYS A 123 -10.78 -13.84 -18.65
CA LYS A 123 -10.78 -15.02 -17.77
C LYS A 123 -10.12 -14.68 -16.43
N LEU A 124 -8.94 -14.08 -16.47
CA LEU A 124 -8.26 -13.62 -15.26
C LEU A 124 -9.15 -12.69 -14.45
N GLY A 125 -9.77 -11.70 -15.08
CA GLY A 125 -10.67 -10.76 -14.39
C GLY A 125 -11.88 -11.44 -13.75
N ALA A 126 -12.50 -12.40 -14.44
CA ALA A 126 -13.64 -13.16 -13.90
C ALA A 126 -13.22 -14.02 -12.70
N GLU A 127 -12.08 -14.71 -12.76
CA GLU A 127 -11.55 -15.52 -11.64
C GLU A 127 -11.24 -14.68 -10.42
N LEU A 128 -10.58 -13.52 -10.61
CA LEU A 128 -10.28 -12.60 -9.53
C LEU A 128 -11.55 -12.02 -8.90
N ALA A 129 -12.53 -11.62 -9.72
CA ALA A 129 -13.81 -11.09 -9.24
C ALA A 129 -14.59 -12.13 -8.41
N ILE A 130 -14.64 -13.38 -8.86
CA ILE A 130 -15.28 -14.47 -8.10
C ILE A 130 -14.55 -14.71 -6.77
N ARG A 131 -13.22 -14.74 -6.79
CA ARG A 131 -12.40 -14.93 -5.58
C ARG A 131 -12.65 -13.82 -4.56
N TYR A 132 -12.58 -12.56 -4.97
CA TYR A 132 -12.79 -11.43 -4.04
C TYR A 132 -14.23 -11.32 -3.55
N LYS A 133 -15.21 -11.61 -4.43
CA LYS A 133 -16.61 -11.69 -4.02
C LYS A 133 -16.78 -12.74 -2.91
N LYS A 134 -16.22 -13.93 -3.11
CA LYS A 134 -16.30 -15.02 -2.11
C LYS A 134 -15.68 -14.58 -0.79
N GLN A 135 -14.47 -14.03 -0.81
CA GLN A 135 -13.78 -13.51 0.39
C GLN A 135 -14.60 -12.44 1.12
N ALA A 136 -15.20 -11.50 0.38
CA ALA A 136 -16.01 -10.44 0.96
C ALA A 136 -17.29 -10.98 1.65
N PHE A 137 -17.91 -12.04 1.12
CA PHE A 137 -19.08 -12.65 1.73
C PHE A 137 -18.76 -13.59 2.88
N GLU A 138 -17.60 -14.27 2.84
CA GLU A 138 -17.17 -15.17 3.92
C GLU A 138 -16.62 -14.40 5.13
N ARG A 139 -16.12 -13.20 4.93
CA ARG A 139 -15.46 -12.38 5.97
C ARG A 139 -16.07 -10.98 6.05
N PHE A 140 -17.38 -10.94 6.13
CA PHE A 140 -18.15 -9.71 6.21
C PHE A 140 -17.85 -8.98 7.51
N TYR A 141 -17.08 -8.13 7.76
CA TYR A 141 -16.51 -7.48 8.95
C TYR A 141 -15.22 -8.10 9.50
N ALA A 142 -14.68 -9.14 8.89
CA ALA A 142 -13.42 -9.68 9.38
C ALA A 142 -12.28 -8.70 9.12
N LEU A 143 -11.75 -8.12 10.17
CA LEU A 143 -10.38 -7.65 10.20
C LEU A 143 -9.53 -8.92 10.32
N SER A 144 -8.73 -9.25 9.32
CA SER A 144 -8.07 -10.56 9.20
C SER A 144 -7.20 -10.99 10.40
N ALA A 145 -6.75 -10.03 11.21
CA ALA A 145 -6.02 -10.29 12.45
C ALA A 145 -6.94 -10.61 13.65
N PHE A 146 -8.27 -10.50 13.50
CA PHE A 146 -9.21 -10.52 14.62
C PHE A 146 -10.36 -11.50 14.44
N ASP A 147 -10.15 -12.49 13.57
CA ASP A 147 -11.15 -13.51 13.24
C ASP A 147 -11.65 -14.29 14.47
N ASN A 148 -10.90 -14.32 15.57
CA ASN A 148 -11.24 -15.03 16.82
C ASN A 148 -12.12 -14.22 17.77
N MET A 149 -12.36 -12.94 17.46
CA MET A 149 -13.16 -12.07 18.32
C MET A 149 -14.65 -12.14 17.94
N GLU A 150 -15.51 -11.84 18.88
CA GLU A 150 -16.94 -11.73 18.62
C GLU A 150 -17.24 -10.63 17.60
N LEU A 151 -18.33 -10.80 16.84
CA LEU A 151 -18.71 -9.91 15.77
C LEU A 151 -18.94 -8.46 16.28
N SER A 152 -19.49 -8.30 17.48
CA SER A 152 -19.68 -6.99 18.12
C SER A 152 -18.37 -6.27 18.38
N THR A 153 -17.35 -7.01 18.84
CA THR A 153 -15.99 -6.48 19.06
C THR A 153 -15.32 -6.13 17.73
N GLN A 154 -15.44 -6.98 16.72
CA GLN A 154 -14.92 -6.70 15.37
C GLN A 154 -15.56 -5.45 14.75
N ALA A 155 -16.88 -5.29 14.90
CA ALA A 155 -17.59 -4.11 14.41
C ALA A 155 -17.12 -2.82 15.11
N LEU A 156 -16.92 -2.86 16.43
CA LEU A 156 -16.36 -1.75 17.20
C LEU A 156 -14.93 -1.39 16.74
N MET A 157 -14.10 -2.40 16.56
CA MET A 157 -12.72 -2.21 16.08
C MET A 157 -12.69 -1.58 14.70
N PHE A 158 -13.54 -2.05 13.79
CA PHE A 158 -13.66 -1.48 12.45
C PHE A 158 -14.10 -0.01 12.48
N ASP A 159 -15.12 0.33 13.29
CA ASP A 159 -15.57 1.72 13.46
C ASP A 159 -14.49 2.61 14.08
N ALA A 160 -13.77 2.09 15.06
CA ALA A 160 -12.65 2.80 15.69
C ALA A 160 -11.53 3.12 14.68
N ILE A 161 -11.15 2.15 13.84
CA ILE A 161 -10.14 2.36 12.80
C ILE A 161 -10.62 3.38 11.77
N GLN A 162 -11.87 3.30 11.32
CA GLN A 162 -12.42 4.26 10.35
C GLN A 162 -12.43 5.70 10.91
N LYS A 163 -12.62 5.85 12.21
CA LYS A 163 -12.59 7.15 12.90
C LYS A 163 -11.18 7.61 13.26
N GLY A 164 -10.15 6.83 12.93
CA GLY A 164 -8.75 7.17 13.18
C GLY A 164 -8.33 7.05 14.64
N LEU A 165 -9.03 6.22 15.44
CA LEU A 165 -8.62 5.92 16.80
C LEU A 165 -7.42 4.97 16.78
N LYS A 166 -6.47 5.21 17.65
CA LYS A 166 -5.43 4.23 17.96
C LYS A 166 -6.05 3.13 18.81
N MET A 167 -5.85 1.88 18.42
CA MET A 167 -6.43 0.73 19.08
C MET A 167 -5.33 -0.26 19.46
N GLU A 168 -5.42 -0.82 20.66
CA GLU A 168 -4.54 -1.86 21.15
C GLU A 168 -5.38 -2.99 21.76
N ILE A 169 -5.06 -4.24 21.42
CA ILE A 169 -5.65 -5.43 22.03
C ILE A 169 -4.85 -5.77 23.26
N LEU A 170 -5.49 -5.68 24.41
CA LEU A 170 -4.87 -5.96 25.71
C LEU A 170 -5.02 -7.44 26.09
N ASP A 171 -6.17 -8.05 25.75
CA ASP A 171 -6.43 -9.48 25.93
C ASP A 171 -7.43 -9.98 24.88
N GLU A 172 -6.99 -10.92 24.03
CA GLU A 172 -7.83 -11.50 22.98
C GLU A 172 -8.94 -12.39 23.54
N ARG A 173 -8.69 -13.14 24.61
CA ARG A 173 -9.66 -14.09 25.20
C ARG A 173 -10.82 -13.35 25.82
N ASP A 174 -10.49 -12.31 26.57
CA ASP A 174 -11.47 -11.45 27.24
C ASP A 174 -11.98 -10.33 26.35
N GLN A 175 -11.50 -10.27 25.08
CA GLN A 175 -11.86 -9.24 24.11
C GLN A 175 -11.71 -7.83 24.68
N PHE A 176 -10.59 -7.63 25.36
CA PHE A 176 -10.28 -6.40 26.08
C PHE A 176 -9.37 -5.53 25.22
N LEU A 177 -9.82 -4.30 24.97
CA LEU A 177 -9.20 -3.35 24.06
C LEU A 177 -8.97 -2.02 24.77
N SER A 178 -7.95 -1.28 24.35
CA SER A 178 -7.87 0.16 24.57
C SER A 178 -8.13 0.92 23.28
N LEU A 179 -8.84 2.04 23.37
CA LEU A 179 -9.12 2.96 22.28
C LEU A 179 -8.60 4.35 22.67
N GLN A 180 -7.78 4.97 21.83
CA GLN A 180 -7.20 6.27 22.13
C GLN A 180 -7.45 7.26 20.98
N PHE A 181 -7.87 8.47 21.33
CA PHE A 181 -7.96 9.62 20.43
C PHE A 181 -7.36 10.85 21.11
N GLY A 182 -6.24 11.35 20.60
CA GLY A 182 -5.46 12.38 21.28
C GLY A 182 -5.02 11.91 22.67
N ASP A 183 -5.34 12.69 23.71
CA ASP A 183 -5.03 12.37 25.11
C ASP A 183 -6.13 11.56 25.79
N HIS A 184 -7.23 11.28 25.10
CA HIS A 184 -8.36 10.52 25.65
C HIS A 184 -8.16 9.02 25.41
N LEU A 185 -8.25 8.23 26.48
CA LEU A 185 -8.08 6.77 26.49
C LEU A 185 -9.29 6.11 27.12
N GLU A 186 -9.90 5.17 26.41
CA GLU A 186 -11.02 4.36 26.87
C GLU A 186 -10.67 2.88 26.81
N TYR A 187 -11.28 2.11 27.71
CA TYR A 187 -11.18 0.65 27.72
C TYR A 187 -12.53 0.03 27.36
N VAL A 188 -12.47 -1.04 26.58
CA VAL A 188 -13.64 -1.76 26.12
C VAL A 188 -13.45 -3.24 26.38
N LYS A 189 -14.47 -3.88 26.96
CA LYS A 189 -14.49 -5.33 27.19
C LYS A 189 -15.75 -5.92 26.58
N ASN A 190 -15.63 -6.94 25.74
CA ASN A 190 -16.74 -7.59 25.04
C ASN A 190 -17.68 -6.60 24.32
N GLY A 191 -17.11 -5.58 23.67
CA GLY A 191 -17.87 -4.55 22.97
C GLY A 191 -18.54 -3.50 23.87
N ASN A 192 -18.32 -3.53 25.20
CA ASN A 192 -18.88 -2.56 26.16
C ASN A 192 -17.76 -1.70 26.76
N MET A 193 -18.02 -0.39 26.91
CA MET A 193 -17.12 0.48 27.66
C MET A 193 -17.09 0.07 29.14
N THR A 194 -15.92 0.12 29.74
CA THR A 194 -15.69 -0.25 31.14
C THR A 194 -15.22 0.95 31.95
#